data_dd8e55c32c146d7848ef8499174d3194
#
_entry.id   dd8e55c32c146d7848ef8499174d3194
#
_cell.length_a   1.000
_cell.length_b   1.000
_cell.length_c   1.000
_cell.angle_alpha   90.00
_cell.angle_beta   90.00
_cell.angle_gamma   90.00
#
_symmetry.space_group_name_H-M   'P 1'
#
loop_
_entity.id
_entity.type
_entity.pdbx_description
1 polymer ?
#
loop_
_entity_poly.entity_id
_entity_poly.type
_entity_poly.pdbx_seq_one_letter_code
_entity_poly.pdbx_strand_id
1 'polypeptide(L)'
;ITLAATANNAKIIDEALADDNPVSPKKMMVYLAALVLGVGFPVGIIYLIGLTKFKIEGRADVEKLTSLPVIGDIPLADEKSGSIAVFENHNNLMSETFRNVRTNLQFMLENGKNVILVTSTISGEGKSFVSSNLAISLSLLGKKVVIVGLDIRKPGLNKVFNISQKEHGIT
;
A
#
# COMPACT_ATOMS: atom_id res chain seq x y z
N ILE A 1 79.34 -45.11 52.37
CA ILE A 1 78.28 -44.09 52.45
C ILE A 1 77.87 -43.73 51.01
N THR A 2 76.74 -44.19 50.62
CA THR A 2 76.18 -44.20 49.29
C THR A 2 75.65 -42.81 48.90
N LEU A 3 76.24 -42.22 47.90
CA LEU A 3 75.67 -41.14 47.21
C LEU A 3 74.51 -41.67 46.37
N ALA A 4 73.29 -41.47 46.80
CA ALA A 4 72.13 -41.70 45.97
C ALA A 4 72.14 -40.66 44.87
N ALA A 5 72.50 -41.10 43.67
CA ALA A 5 72.35 -40.32 42.48
C ALA A 5 70.88 -40.07 42.28
N THR A 6 70.48 -38.88 42.51
CA THR A 6 69.15 -38.41 42.06
C THR A 6 69.18 -38.37 40.54
N ALA A 7 68.81 -39.48 39.91
CA ALA A 7 68.58 -39.52 38.53
C ALA A 7 67.31 -38.64 38.24
N ASN A 8 67.58 -37.53 37.63
CA ASN A 8 66.51 -36.67 37.16
C ASN A 8 65.86 -37.37 35.95
N ASN A 9 64.84 -38.18 36.23
CA ASN A 9 64.11 -38.95 35.17
C ASN A 9 63.15 -38.11 34.32
N ALA A 10 63.28 -36.81 34.44
CA ALA A 10 62.52 -35.95 33.56
C ALA A 10 63.23 -35.83 32.21
N LYS A 11 62.89 -36.70 31.30
CA LYS A 11 63.26 -36.58 29.90
C LYS A 11 62.33 -35.63 29.23
N ILE A 12 62.79 -34.47 28.81
CA ILE A 12 62.06 -33.59 27.93
C ILE A 12 61.94 -34.33 26.58
N ILE A 13 60.77 -34.84 26.28
CA ILE A 13 60.51 -35.67 25.12
C ILE A 13 60.28 -34.81 23.88
N ASP A 14 59.76 -33.60 24.13
CA ASP A 14 59.49 -32.68 23.06
C ASP A 14 59.51 -31.24 23.58
N GLU A 15 60.08 -30.33 22.83
CA GLU A 15 59.96 -28.91 23.11
C GLU A 15 58.59 -28.46 22.64
N ALA A 16 57.85 -27.68 23.47
CA ALA A 16 56.59 -27.11 23.08
C ALA A 16 56.82 -26.06 21.98
N LEU A 17 56.72 -26.50 20.75
CA LEU A 17 56.76 -25.63 19.58
C LEU A 17 55.38 -24.98 19.45
N ALA A 18 55.30 -23.68 19.59
CA ALA A 18 54.11 -22.94 19.25
C ALA A 18 53.96 -22.97 17.73
N ASP A 19 52.82 -23.46 17.25
CA ASP A 19 52.49 -23.35 15.82
C ASP A 19 52.19 -21.87 15.48
N ASP A 20 52.89 -21.35 14.48
CA ASP A 20 52.70 -19.97 14.00
C ASP A 20 51.31 -19.71 13.42
N ASN A 21 50.57 -20.77 13.16
CA ASN A 21 49.19 -20.65 12.65
C ASN A 21 48.18 -20.80 13.79
N PRO A 22 47.33 -19.81 14.03
CA PRO A 22 46.30 -19.90 15.07
C PRO A 22 45.29 -20.99 14.71
N VAL A 23 45.16 -22.00 15.57
CA VAL A 23 44.25 -23.15 15.41
C VAL A 23 42.78 -22.70 15.49
N SER A 24 42.49 -21.60 16.16
CA SER A 24 41.17 -21.03 16.37
C SER A 24 41.25 -19.50 16.60
N PRO A 25 40.30 -18.70 16.13
CA PRO A 25 39.18 -19.04 15.22
C PRO A 25 39.68 -19.14 13.74
N LYS A 26 39.06 -20.02 12.95
CA LYS A 26 39.30 -20.09 11.49
C LYS A 26 38.76 -18.82 10.83
N LYS A 27 39.63 -17.86 10.51
CA LYS A 27 39.28 -16.53 9.99
C LYS A 27 38.30 -16.58 8.83
N MET A 28 38.48 -17.52 7.92
CA MET A 28 37.59 -17.71 6.75
C MET A 28 36.16 -18.04 7.17
N MET A 29 35.98 -18.91 8.17
CA MET A 29 34.64 -19.29 8.66
C MET A 29 33.92 -18.13 9.36
N VAL A 30 34.69 -17.32 10.12
CA VAL A 30 34.15 -16.14 10.80
C VAL A 30 33.70 -15.11 9.79
N TYR A 31 34.48 -14.83 8.75
CA TYR A 31 34.10 -13.89 7.68
C TYR A 31 32.89 -14.37 6.90
N LEU A 32 32.82 -15.65 6.60
CA LEU A 32 31.68 -16.24 5.88
C LEU A 32 30.40 -16.18 6.73
N ALA A 33 30.50 -16.49 8.03
CA ALA A 33 29.38 -16.37 8.96
C ALA A 33 28.92 -14.91 9.09
N ALA A 34 29.86 -13.97 9.21
CA ALA A 34 29.55 -12.55 9.29
C ALA A 34 28.86 -12.03 8.02
N LEU A 35 29.30 -12.49 6.84
CA LEU A 35 28.69 -12.13 5.55
C LEU A 35 27.26 -12.68 5.44
N VAL A 36 27.06 -13.95 5.78
CA VAL A 36 25.73 -14.60 5.72
C VAL A 36 24.76 -13.93 6.68
N LEU A 37 25.18 -13.65 7.91
CA LEU A 37 24.35 -12.96 8.89
C LEU A 37 24.13 -11.49 8.53
N GLY A 38 25.16 -10.80 8.04
CA GLY A 38 25.08 -9.39 7.67
C GLY A 38 24.15 -9.12 6.48
N VAL A 39 24.06 -10.04 5.52
CA VAL A 39 23.17 -9.91 4.37
C VAL A 39 21.84 -10.64 4.60
N GLY A 40 21.90 -11.84 5.16
CA GLY A 40 20.71 -12.69 5.35
C GLY A 40 19.71 -12.11 6.34
N PHE A 41 20.18 -11.50 7.41
CA PHE A 41 19.31 -10.95 8.45
C PHE A 41 18.45 -9.75 7.94
N PRO A 42 19.03 -8.71 7.28
CA PRO A 42 18.25 -7.63 6.71
C PRO A 42 17.28 -8.10 5.63
N VAL A 43 17.70 -9.00 4.75
CA VAL A 43 16.84 -9.56 3.69
C VAL A 43 15.68 -10.34 4.30
N GLY A 44 15.95 -11.15 5.34
CA GLY A 44 14.92 -11.88 6.07
C GLY A 44 13.89 -10.96 6.73
N ILE A 45 14.33 -9.85 7.34
CA ILE A 45 13.43 -8.87 7.93
C ILE A 45 12.56 -8.20 6.87
N ILE A 46 13.13 -7.76 5.75
CA ILE A 46 12.37 -7.14 4.65
C ILE A 46 11.33 -8.12 4.10
N TYR A 47 11.71 -9.38 3.94
CA TYR A 47 10.79 -10.41 3.49
C TYR A 47 9.63 -10.64 4.46
N LEU A 48 9.91 -10.75 5.76
CA LEU A 48 8.89 -10.89 6.81
C LEU A 48 7.94 -9.68 6.87
N ILE A 49 8.48 -8.46 6.75
CA ILE A 49 7.67 -7.25 6.68
C ILE A 49 6.80 -7.25 5.41
N GLY A 50 7.32 -7.75 4.30
CA GLY A 50 6.56 -7.90 3.05
C GLY A 50 5.37 -8.84 3.19
N LEU A 51 5.52 -9.95 3.92
CA LEU A 51 4.45 -10.91 4.17
C LEU A 51 3.31 -10.35 5.04
N THR A 52 3.59 -9.36 5.90
CA THR A 52 2.58 -8.77 6.79
C THR A 52 1.85 -7.56 6.18
N LYS A 53 2.31 -7.06 5.05
CA LYS A 53 1.68 -5.93 4.36
C LYS A 53 0.56 -6.43 3.45
N PHE A 54 -0.65 -6.55 4.00
CA PHE A 54 -1.89 -6.73 3.22
C PHE A 54 -2.39 -5.38 2.70
N LYS A 55 -1.61 -4.74 1.84
CA LYS A 55 -2.04 -3.51 1.19
C LYS A 55 -2.51 -3.84 -0.22
N ILE A 56 -3.72 -3.40 -0.54
CA ILE A 56 -4.23 -3.45 -1.91
C ILE A 56 -3.44 -2.44 -2.74
N GLU A 57 -2.69 -2.92 -3.71
CA GLU A 57 -1.85 -2.09 -4.59
C GLU A 57 -2.47 -1.89 -5.98
N GLY A 58 -3.44 -2.73 -6.34
CA GLY A 58 -4.06 -2.62 -7.64
C GLY A 58 -5.33 -3.46 -7.81
N ARG A 59 -5.89 -3.35 -9.01
CA ARG A 59 -7.12 -4.03 -9.42
C ARG A 59 -7.05 -5.55 -9.23
N ALA A 60 -5.92 -6.17 -9.58
CA ALA A 60 -5.74 -7.62 -9.46
C ALA A 60 -5.87 -8.13 -8.02
N ASP A 61 -5.52 -7.32 -7.03
CA ASP A 61 -5.64 -7.70 -5.62
C ASP A 61 -7.09 -7.61 -5.14
N VAL A 62 -7.85 -6.62 -5.64
CA VAL A 62 -9.29 -6.52 -5.38
C VAL A 62 -10.02 -7.70 -5.99
N GLU A 63 -9.74 -8.06 -7.24
CA GLU A 63 -10.38 -9.17 -7.95
C GLU A 63 -10.13 -10.54 -7.31
N LYS A 64 -9.01 -10.70 -6.58
CA LYS A 64 -8.75 -11.91 -5.77
C LYS A 64 -9.58 -11.96 -4.48
N LEU A 65 -9.95 -10.81 -3.93
CA LEU A 65 -10.63 -10.70 -2.65
C LEU A 65 -12.16 -10.71 -2.78
N THR A 66 -12.68 -10.37 -3.95
CA THR A 66 -14.13 -10.28 -4.17
C THR A 66 -14.51 -10.76 -5.56
N SER A 67 -15.72 -11.32 -5.67
CA SER A 67 -16.35 -11.64 -6.95
C SER A 67 -17.09 -10.44 -7.57
N LEU A 68 -17.10 -9.29 -6.89
CA LEU A 68 -17.77 -8.09 -7.39
C LEU A 68 -16.97 -7.48 -8.54
N PRO A 69 -17.61 -6.99 -9.59
CA PRO A 69 -16.95 -6.40 -10.73
C PRO A 69 -16.29 -5.06 -10.34
N VAL A 70 -15.04 -4.89 -10.74
CA VAL A 70 -14.34 -3.61 -10.61
C VAL A 70 -14.75 -2.70 -11.77
N ILE A 71 -15.43 -1.62 -11.44
CA ILE A 71 -15.99 -0.70 -12.42
C ILE A 71 -14.90 0.18 -13.07
N GLY A 72 -13.88 0.53 -12.31
CA GLY A 72 -12.75 1.32 -12.79
C GLY A 72 -11.81 1.73 -11.67
N ASP A 73 -10.64 2.18 -12.07
CA ASP A 73 -9.59 2.66 -11.20
C ASP A 73 -9.50 4.17 -11.35
N ILE A 74 -9.67 4.90 -10.25
CA ILE A 74 -9.58 6.35 -10.23
C ILE A 74 -8.24 6.73 -9.61
N PRO A 75 -7.34 7.37 -10.36
CA PRO A 75 -6.05 7.79 -9.82
C PRO A 75 -6.23 8.86 -8.75
N LEU A 76 -5.24 8.99 -7.87
CA LEU A 76 -5.21 10.09 -6.91
C LEU A 76 -5.22 11.43 -7.65
N ALA A 77 -6.17 12.27 -7.28
CA ALA A 77 -6.21 13.63 -7.80
C ALA A 77 -5.01 14.43 -7.26
N ASP A 78 -4.37 15.22 -8.11
CA ASP A 78 -3.38 16.18 -7.67
C ASP A 78 -4.06 17.24 -6.78
N GLU A 79 -3.42 17.66 -5.70
CA GLU A 79 -3.95 18.68 -4.78
C GLU A 79 -4.33 19.99 -5.50
N LYS A 80 -3.68 20.27 -6.63
CA LYS A 80 -3.96 21.41 -7.49
C LYS A 80 -5.24 21.29 -8.32
N SER A 81 -5.75 20.08 -8.49
CA SER A 81 -6.92 19.81 -9.37
C SER A 81 -8.26 20.16 -8.75
N GLY A 82 -8.28 20.52 -7.45
CA GLY A 82 -9.53 20.83 -6.74
C GLY A 82 -10.46 19.62 -6.55
N SER A 83 -11.65 19.88 -6.02
CA SER A 83 -12.65 18.83 -5.76
C SER A 83 -13.41 18.38 -7.02
N ILE A 84 -13.40 19.20 -8.07
CA ILE A 84 -14.02 18.90 -9.37
C ILE A 84 -12.88 18.77 -10.39
N ALA A 85 -12.78 17.59 -10.99
CA ALA A 85 -11.73 17.24 -11.95
C ALA A 85 -12.30 16.97 -13.37
N VAL A 86 -13.61 16.77 -13.48
CA VAL A 86 -14.31 16.52 -14.76
C VAL A 86 -14.89 17.83 -15.28
N PHE A 87 -14.46 18.21 -16.48
CA PHE A 87 -14.93 19.41 -17.18
C PHE A 87 -15.29 19.08 -18.63
N GLU A 88 -16.20 19.83 -19.23
CA GLU A 88 -16.74 19.57 -20.57
C GLU A 88 -15.65 19.57 -21.65
N ASN A 89 -14.70 20.49 -21.59
CA ASN A 89 -13.70 20.72 -22.63
C ASN A 89 -12.28 20.28 -22.25
N HIS A 90 -12.09 19.52 -21.19
CA HIS A 90 -10.79 19.07 -20.76
C HIS A 90 -10.58 17.58 -21.04
N ASN A 91 -9.71 17.26 -21.98
CA ASN A 91 -9.19 15.90 -22.20
C ASN A 91 -8.03 15.61 -21.27
N ASN A 92 -8.28 15.61 -19.97
CA ASN A 92 -7.31 15.17 -18.99
C ASN A 92 -7.58 13.70 -18.58
N LEU A 93 -6.56 13.06 -18.02
CA LEU A 93 -6.63 11.67 -17.57
C LEU A 93 -7.85 11.42 -16.65
N MET A 94 -8.14 12.36 -15.76
CA MET A 94 -9.24 12.24 -14.82
C MET A 94 -10.60 12.25 -15.52
N SER A 95 -10.81 13.16 -16.49
CA SER A 95 -12.04 13.20 -17.27
C SER A 95 -12.26 11.92 -18.06
N GLU A 96 -11.20 11.37 -18.66
CA GLU A 96 -11.27 10.07 -19.36
C GLU A 96 -11.58 8.92 -18.40
N THR A 97 -10.96 8.91 -17.23
CA THR A 97 -11.24 7.89 -16.22
C THR A 97 -12.70 7.91 -15.79
N PHE A 98 -13.27 9.07 -15.49
CA PHE A 98 -14.68 9.17 -15.13
C PHE A 98 -15.62 8.86 -16.30
N ARG A 99 -15.21 9.12 -17.55
CA ARG A 99 -15.94 8.72 -18.73
C ARG A 99 -16.02 7.19 -18.86
N ASN A 100 -14.90 6.50 -18.59
CA ASN A 100 -14.84 5.04 -18.58
C ASN A 100 -15.68 4.45 -17.44
N VAL A 101 -15.52 4.96 -16.20
CA VAL A 101 -16.31 4.54 -15.03
C VAL A 101 -17.81 4.71 -15.32
N ARG A 102 -18.23 5.85 -15.87
CA ARG A 102 -19.61 6.12 -16.26
C ARG A 102 -20.13 5.10 -17.27
N THR A 103 -19.35 4.82 -18.30
CA THR A 103 -19.73 3.86 -19.35
C THR A 103 -19.90 2.46 -18.75
N ASN A 104 -18.95 1.99 -17.96
CA ASN A 104 -19.04 0.69 -17.30
C ASN A 104 -20.25 0.62 -16.36
N LEU A 105 -20.50 1.69 -15.61
CA LEU A 105 -21.65 1.78 -14.72
C LEU A 105 -22.98 1.70 -15.50
N GLN A 106 -23.09 2.36 -16.67
CA GLN A 106 -24.29 2.29 -17.50
C GLN A 106 -24.60 0.88 -18.01
N PHE A 107 -23.56 0.10 -18.31
CA PHE A 107 -23.75 -1.30 -18.70
C PHE A 107 -24.21 -2.19 -17.55
N MET A 108 -23.86 -1.82 -16.32
CA MET A 108 -24.23 -2.58 -15.11
C MET A 108 -25.61 -2.21 -14.57
N LEU A 109 -26.07 -0.99 -14.85
CA LEU A 109 -27.39 -0.55 -14.45
C LEU A 109 -28.44 -1.22 -15.33
N GLU A 110 -29.32 -2.02 -14.71
CA GLU A 110 -30.47 -2.58 -15.37
C GLU A 110 -31.45 -1.46 -15.77
N ASN A 111 -32.20 -1.67 -16.85
CA ASN A 111 -33.20 -0.74 -17.31
C ASN A 111 -34.20 -0.38 -16.20
N GLY A 112 -34.31 0.92 -15.91
CA GLY A 112 -35.21 1.45 -14.88
C GLY A 112 -34.58 1.66 -13.51
N LYS A 113 -33.34 1.18 -13.24
CA LYS A 113 -32.62 1.45 -12.00
C LYS A 113 -31.73 2.68 -12.18
N ASN A 114 -32.11 3.78 -11.54
CA ASN A 114 -31.44 5.08 -11.68
C ASN A 114 -30.88 5.61 -10.35
N VAL A 115 -30.78 4.75 -9.32
CA VAL A 115 -30.27 5.13 -8.00
C VAL A 115 -28.93 4.46 -7.77
N ILE A 116 -27.92 5.26 -7.46
CA ILE A 116 -26.53 4.82 -7.19
C ILE A 116 -26.17 5.22 -5.76
N LEU A 117 -25.81 4.26 -4.94
CA LEU A 117 -25.27 4.50 -3.61
C LEU A 117 -23.74 4.45 -3.66
N VAL A 118 -23.10 5.55 -3.25
CA VAL A 118 -21.64 5.63 -3.09
C VAL A 118 -21.28 5.56 -1.61
N THR A 119 -20.53 4.56 -1.22
CA THR A 119 -20.09 4.36 0.16
C THR A 119 -18.60 4.05 0.22
N SER A 120 -18.01 4.13 1.42
CA SER A 120 -16.63 3.73 1.69
C SER A 120 -16.48 3.28 3.13
N THR A 121 -15.41 2.54 3.42
CA THR A 121 -15.16 1.94 4.73
C THR A 121 -14.73 2.98 5.76
N ILE A 122 -13.86 3.92 5.36
CA ILE A 122 -13.32 4.97 6.25
C ILE A 122 -13.52 6.37 5.66
N SER A 123 -13.38 7.37 6.52
CA SER A 123 -13.43 8.78 6.11
C SER A 123 -12.17 9.14 5.32
N GLY A 124 -12.32 9.88 4.21
CA GLY A 124 -11.19 10.36 3.42
C GLY A 124 -10.85 9.51 2.18
N GLU A 125 -11.57 8.41 1.93
CA GLU A 125 -11.35 7.54 0.74
C GLU A 125 -11.85 8.13 -0.59
N GLY A 126 -12.33 9.37 -0.60
CA GLY A 126 -12.74 10.05 -1.82
C GLY A 126 -14.22 9.91 -2.21
N LYS A 127 -15.13 9.44 -1.32
CA LYS A 127 -16.58 9.33 -1.62
C LYS A 127 -17.15 10.55 -2.32
N SER A 128 -16.99 11.72 -1.70
CA SER A 128 -17.52 12.97 -2.22
C SER A 128 -16.89 13.37 -3.54
N PHE A 129 -15.60 13.11 -3.71
CA PHE A 129 -14.89 13.34 -4.96
C PHE A 129 -15.44 12.46 -6.08
N VAL A 130 -15.56 11.15 -5.83
CA VAL A 130 -16.06 10.19 -6.82
C VAL A 130 -17.50 10.46 -7.18
N SER A 131 -18.39 10.65 -6.20
CA SER A 131 -19.80 10.89 -6.43
C SER A 131 -20.07 12.19 -7.21
N SER A 132 -19.34 13.27 -6.86
CA SER A 132 -19.51 14.56 -7.54
C SER A 132 -19.01 14.51 -8.98
N ASN A 133 -17.83 13.98 -9.24
CA ASN A 133 -17.27 13.90 -10.57
C ASN A 133 -18.05 12.91 -11.48
N LEU A 134 -18.55 11.82 -10.91
CA LEU A 134 -19.43 10.89 -11.63
C LEU A 134 -20.75 11.56 -12.01
N ALA A 135 -21.37 12.30 -11.10
CA ALA A 135 -22.59 13.04 -11.36
C ALA A 135 -22.40 14.10 -12.45
N ILE A 136 -21.31 14.85 -12.40
CA ILE A 136 -20.94 15.80 -13.46
C ILE A 136 -20.76 15.05 -14.79
N SER A 137 -20.03 13.94 -14.80
CA SER A 137 -19.82 13.12 -15.99
C SER A 137 -21.14 12.61 -16.61
N LEU A 138 -22.13 12.25 -15.78
CA LEU A 138 -23.46 11.85 -16.22
C LEU A 138 -24.26 13.05 -16.74
N SER A 139 -24.15 14.21 -16.08
CA SER A 139 -24.82 15.45 -16.50
C SER A 139 -24.33 15.92 -17.89
N LEU A 140 -23.05 15.79 -18.17
CA LEU A 140 -22.46 16.10 -19.48
C LEU A 140 -23.02 15.24 -20.64
N LEU A 141 -23.67 14.11 -20.34
CA LEU A 141 -24.47 13.34 -21.33
C LEU A 141 -25.92 13.82 -21.48
N GLY A 142 -26.28 14.95 -20.90
CA GLY A 142 -27.65 15.45 -20.89
C GLY A 142 -28.58 14.72 -19.93
N LYS A 143 -28.06 13.88 -19.02
CA LYS A 143 -28.86 13.22 -17.97
C LYS A 143 -29.19 14.20 -16.86
N LYS A 144 -30.42 14.16 -16.36
CA LYS A 144 -30.83 14.89 -15.15
C LYS A 144 -30.32 14.13 -13.94
N VAL A 145 -29.40 14.72 -13.16
CA VAL A 145 -28.74 14.07 -12.01
C VAL A 145 -29.05 14.87 -10.75
N VAL A 146 -29.42 14.16 -9.69
CA VAL A 146 -29.57 14.71 -8.34
C VAL A 146 -28.58 14.02 -7.44
N ILE A 147 -27.79 14.80 -6.70
CA ILE A 147 -26.87 14.28 -5.68
C ILE A 147 -27.49 14.53 -4.31
N VAL A 148 -27.59 13.48 -3.50
CA VAL A 148 -28.10 13.57 -2.14
C VAL A 148 -26.98 13.27 -1.15
N GLY A 149 -26.61 14.25 -0.32
CA GLY A 149 -25.59 14.10 0.72
C GLY A 149 -26.20 13.54 1.99
N LEU A 150 -26.10 12.24 2.22
CA LEU A 150 -26.59 11.57 3.43
C LEU A 150 -25.53 11.51 4.55
N ASP A 151 -24.33 12.02 4.32
CA ASP A 151 -23.32 12.16 5.37
C ASP A 151 -23.57 13.40 6.21
N ILE A 152 -24.48 13.26 7.19
CA ILE A 152 -24.88 14.33 8.10
C ILE A 152 -23.73 14.70 9.05
N ARG A 153 -22.86 13.75 9.36
CA ARG A 153 -21.77 13.91 10.32
C ARG A 153 -20.63 14.79 9.78
N LYS A 154 -20.27 14.59 8.51
CA LYS A 154 -19.21 15.35 7.83
C LYS A 154 -19.66 15.69 6.39
N PRO A 155 -20.56 16.66 6.20
CA PRO A 155 -21.11 16.99 4.88
C PRO A 155 -20.01 17.50 3.95
N GLY A 156 -19.54 16.64 3.04
CA GLY A 156 -18.47 16.94 2.09
C GLY A 156 -18.95 17.63 0.83
N LEU A 157 -20.18 17.36 0.38
CA LEU A 157 -20.73 17.90 -0.87
C LEU A 157 -20.84 19.41 -0.88
N ASN A 158 -21.19 20.03 0.26
CA ASN A 158 -21.29 21.48 0.36
C ASN A 158 -19.95 22.16 0.04
N LYS A 159 -18.83 21.55 0.44
CA LYS A 159 -17.49 22.06 0.12
C LYS A 159 -17.14 21.88 -1.34
N VAL A 160 -17.55 20.75 -1.96
CA VAL A 160 -17.26 20.44 -3.37
C VAL A 160 -17.96 21.43 -4.29
N PHE A 161 -19.23 21.75 -4.01
CA PHE A 161 -20.05 22.63 -4.84
C PHE A 161 -20.11 24.08 -4.35
N ASN A 162 -19.32 24.39 -3.31
CA ASN A 162 -19.28 25.73 -2.70
C ASN A 162 -20.66 26.27 -2.30
N ILE A 163 -21.52 25.37 -1.77
CA ILE A 163 -22.88 25.71 -1.34
C ILE A 163 -22.82 26.27 0.08
N SER A 164 -23.46 27.40 0.33
CA SER A 164 -23.59 27.99 1.64
C SER A 164 -24.42 27.10 2.58
N GLN A 165 -23.95 26.87 3.81
CA GLN A 165 -24.65 26.08 4.83
C GLN A 165 -25.97 26.70 5.33
N LYS A 166 -26.36 27.91 4.84
CA LYS A 166 -27.57 28.61 5.23
C LYS A 166 -28.81 28.20 4.44
N GLU A 167 -28.67 27.36 3.44
CA GLU A 167 -29.80 26.88 2.66
C GLU A 167 -30.46 25.68 3.36
N HIS A 168 -31.81 25.62 3.28
CA HIS A 168 -32.59 24.55 3.87
C HIS A 168 -32.23 23.21 3.24
N GLY A 169 -31.83 22.23 4.06
CA GLY A 169 -31.55 20.87 3.67
C GLY A 169 -32.76 19.95 3.92
N ILE A 170 -32.50 18.65 3.91
CA ILE A 170 -33.49 17.61 4.19
C ILE A 170 -33.80 17.54 5.72
N THR A 171 -32.96 18.16 6.53
CA THR A 171 -33.10 18.23 8.01
C THR A 171 -33.31 19.67 8.44
#